data_849184affd7f803a3c97b0f4ecf6a3b0
#
_entry.id   849184affd7f803a3c97b0f4ecf6a3b0
#
_cell.length_a   1.000
_cell.length_b   1.000
_cell.length_c   1.000
_cell.angle_alpha   90.00
_cell.angle_beta   90.00
_cell.angle_gamma   90.00
#
_symmetry.space_group_name_H-M   'P 1'
#
loop_
_entity.id
_entity.type
_entity.pdbx_description
1 polymer ?
#
loop_
_entity_poly.entity_id
_entity_poly.type
_entity_poly.pdbx_seq_one_letter_code
_entity_poly.pdbx_strand_id
1 'polypeptide(L)'
;SNVTKITFNNMEVDLSEVYATSKKACFPLPGDMPEEITNKLYYETERGNTTCEFKLDVPVMEINGLYNEFALPGTSLQIKGKYFKLYGFGKNSSSVIKFGDTELEIESVTDQVITAKLPGDIPDNSMIVVEWNGTEGHCSYQLPYRQTDNLVWDLANPSDYGTWGGKDFITDGSNTGDPVALAGSFFRVKGTYKAWSYTGLPSGSII
;
A
#
# COMPACT_ATOMS: atom_id res chain seq x y z
N SER A 1 10.86 -33.90 -26.52
CA SER A 1 9.55 -33.35 -26.82
C SER A 1 9.51 -31.93 -26.33
N ASN A 2 8.96 -31.05 -27.15
CA ASN A 2 8.83 -29.66 -26.79
C ASN A 2 7.68 -29.50 -25.79
N VAL A 3 7.87 -28.63 -24.82
CA VAL A 3 6.81 -28.19 -23.92
C VAL A 3 5.86 -27.30 -24.72
N THR A 4 4.58 -27.55 -24.66
CA THR A 4 3.56 -26.80 -25.41
C THR A 4 2.75 -25.90 -24.50
N LYS A 5 2.58 -26.30 -23.23
CA LYS A 5 1.86 -25.48 -22.22
C LYS A 5 2.25 -25.91 -20.81
N ILE A 6 2.30 -24.94 -19.91
CA ILE A 6 2.35 -25.18 -18.47
C ILE A 6 1.31 -24.27 -17.83
N THR A 7 0.44 -24.83 -17.00
CA THR A 7 -0.58 -24.07 -16.26
C THR A 7 -0.43 -24.34 -14.77
N PHE A 8 -0.23 -23.30 -14.02
CA PHE A 8 -0.12 -23.31 -12.55
C PHE A 8 -1.41 -22.75 -11.97
N ASN A 9 -2.19 -23.59 -11.31
CA ASN A 9 -3.61 -23.32 -11.02
C ASN A 9 -4.38 -23.03 -12.32
N ASN A 10 -4.87 -21.81 -12.52
CA ASN A 10 -5.47 -21.34 -13.77
C ASN A 10 -4.59 -20.32 -14.53
N MET A 11 -3.33 -20.14 -14.09
CA MET A 11 -2.40 -19.19 -14.68
C MET A 11 -1.43 -19.88 -15.63
N GLU A 12 -1.29 -19.36 -16.84
CA GLU A 12 -0.35 -19.86 -17.82
C GLU A 12 1.06 -19.35 -17.56
N VAL A 13 2.04 -20.24 -17.61
CA VAL A 13 3.46 -19.91 -17.47
C VAL A 13 4.02 -19.47 -18.82
N ASP A 14 4.83 -18.40 -18.83
CA ASP A 14 5.54 -17.97 -20.03
C ASP A 14 6.57 -19.02 -20.45
N LEU A 15 6.36 -19.64 -21.61
CA LEU A 15 7.23 -20.70 -22.13
C LEU A 15 8.63 -20.19 -22.50
N SER A 16 8.81 -18.89 -22.71
CA SER A 16 10.14 -18.32 -22.99
C SER A 16 11.08 -18.39 -21.79
N GLU A 17 10.54 -18.52 -20.59
CA GLU A 17 11.28 -18.63 -19.33
C GLU A 17 11.42 -20.08 -18.84
N VAL A 18 10.93 -21.05 -19.60
CA VAL A 18 10.97 -22.47 -19.25
C VAL A 18 12.27 -23.13 -19.71
N TYR A 19 13.03 -23.66 -18.78
CA TYR A 19 14.14 -24.56 -19.07
C TYR A 19 13.70 -26.00 -18.86
N ALA A 20 13.68 -26.82 -19.92
CA ALA A 20 13.25 -28.20 -19.86
C ALA A 20 14.27 -29.17 -20.46
N THR A 21 14.44 -30.31 -19.79
CA THR A 21 15.19 -31.48 -20.27
C THR A 21 14.25 -32.69 -20.34
N SER A 22 14.77 -33.84 -20.75
CA SER A 22 13.99 -35.10 -20.75
C SER A 22 13.53 -35.58 -19.34
N LYS A 23 14.08 -34.97 -18.26
CA LYS A 23 13.84 -35.42 -16.88
C LYS A 23 13.45 -34.29 -15.93
N LYS A 24 13.59 -33.04 -16.32
CA LYS A 24 13.42 -31.88 -15.44
C LYS A 24 12.93 -30.69 -16.22
N ALA A 25 11.98 -29.97 -15.65
CA ALA A 25 11.59 -28.64 -16.07
C ALA A 25 11.76 -27.65 -14.92
N CYS A 26 12.26 -26.44 -15.23
CA CYS A 26 12.35 -25.31 -14.31
C CYS A 26 11.68 -24.12 -14.97
N PHE A 27 10.86 -23.42 -14.25
CA PHE A 27 10.15 -22.21 -14.69
C PHE A 27 9.82 -21.32 -13.50
N PRO A 28 9.71 -20.01 -13.69
CA PRO A 28 9.24 -19.11 -12.64
C PRO A 28 7.76 -19.37 -12.39
N LEU A 29 7.34 -19.28 -11.13
CA LEU A 29 5.92 -19.27 -10.79
C LEU A 29 5.34 -17.89 -11.13
N PRO A 30 4.08 -17.83 -11.61
CA PRO A 30 3.38 -16.57 -11.77
C PRO A 30 3.36 -15.77 -10.47
N GLY A 31 3.65 -14.46 -10.55
CA GLY A 31 3.81 -13.61 -9.38
C GLY A 31 2.51 -13.03 -8.82
N ASP A 32 1.39 -13.22 -9.53
CA ASP A 32 0.07 -12.74 -9.12
C ASP A 32 -0.74 -13.87 -8.48
N MET A 33 -1.76 -13.52 -7.70
CA MET A 33 -2.70 -14.48 -7.15
C MET A 33 -3.51 -15.13 -8.27
N PRO A 34 -3.64 -16.47 -8.32
CA PRO A 34 -4.52 -17.12 -9.28
C PRO A 34 -5.99 -16.78 -8.98
N GLU A 35 -6.81 -16.65 -10.02
CA GLU A 35 -8.25 -16.44 -9.87
C GLU A 35 -8.94 -17.66 -9.24
N GLU A 36 -8.39 -18.85 -9.49
CA GLU A 36 -8.86 -20.11 -8.95
C GLU A 36 -7.67 -20.94 -8.42
N ILE A 37 -7.74 -21.36 -7.17
CA ILE A 37 -6.71 -22.20 -6.52
C ILE A 37 -7.10 -23.67 -6.68
N THR A 38 -6.64 -24.30 -7.75
CA THR A 38 -6.89 -25.72 -8.02
C THR A 38 -5.88 -26.63 -7.33
N ASN A 39 -4.75 -26.11 -6.85
CA ASN A 39 -3.59 -26.85 -6.35
C ASN A 39 -3.04 -27.88 -7.36
N LYS A 40 -3.15 -27.55 -8.64
CA LYS A 40 -2.70 -28.41 -9.74
C LYS A 40 -1.77 -27.67 -10.69
N LEU A 41 -0.70 -28.36 -11.05
CA LEU A 41 0.18 -28.01 -12.15
C LEU A 41 -0.14 -28.94 -13.33
N TYR A 42 -0.50 -28.36 -14.45
CA TYR A 42 -0.69 -29.05 -15.73
C TYR A 42 0.54 -28.83 -16.59
N TYR A 43 1.08 -29.93 -17.12
CA TYR A 43 2.25 -29.91 -17.97
C TYR A 43 1.96 -30.64 -19.28
N GLU A 44 2.02 -29.93 -20.38
CA GLU A 44 1.67 -30.43 -21.71
C GLU A 44 2.90 -30.41 -22.64
N THR A 45 3.02 -31.44 -23.44
CA THR A 45 4.04 -31.58 -24.47
C THR A 45 3.43 -32.12 -25.76
N GLU A 46 4.16 -32.04 -26.86
CA GLU A 46 3.73 -32.66 -28.13
C GLU A 46 3.44 -34.17 -28.04
N ARG A 47 3.91 -34.84 -26.99
CA ARG A 47 3.80 -36.30 -26.81
C ARG A 47 2.80 -36.73 -25.73
N GLY A 48 2.19 -35.78 -25.05
CA GLY A 48 1.23 -36.03 -23.99
C GLY A 48 1.29 -35.00 -22.86
N ASN A 49 0.39 -35.20 -21.90
CA ASN A 49 0.24 -34.33 -20.75
C ASN A 49 0.37 -35.09 -19.44
N THR A 50 0.61 -34.34 -18.36
CA THR A 50 0.57 -34.86 -17.00
C THR A 50 0.14 -33.76 -16.05
N THR A 51 -0.36 -34.17 -14.90
CA THR A 51 -0.80 -33.27 -13.82
C THR A 51 -0.05 -33.61 -12.54
N CYS A 52 0.40 -32.61 -11.82
CA CYS A 52 1.00 -32.75 -10.50
C CYS A 52 0.17 -31.96 -9.49
N GLU A 53 -0.12 -32.56 -8.35
CA GLU A 53 -0.74 -31.87 -7.23
C GLU A 53 0.33 -31.22 -6.35
N PHE A 54 0.04 -30.01 -5.86
CA PHE A 54 0.87 -29.29 -4.91
C PHE A 54 -0.05 -28.48 -3.98
N LYS A 55 0.48 -28.03 -2.86
CA LYS A 55 -0.22 -27.11 -1.97
C LYS A 55 0.34 -25.71 -2.17
N LEU A 56 -0.52 -24.80 -2.59
CA LEU A 56 -0.17 -23.39 -2.63
C LEU A 56 -0.26 -22.80 -1.21
N ASP A 57 0.85 -22.27 -0.72
CA ASP A 57 0.91 -21.52 0.53
C ASP A 57 1.05 -20.04 0.19
N VAL A 58 -0.06 -19.31 0.26
CA VAL A 58 -0.14 -17.90 -0.08
C VAL A 58 0.00 -17.09 1.20
N PRO A 59 0.98 -16.16 1.27
CA PRO A 59 1.10 -15.29 2.43
C PRO A 59 -0.12 -14.39 2.56
N VAL A 60 -0.61 -14.21 3.77
CA VAL A 60 -1.76 -13.35 4.05
C VAL A 60 -1.35 -11.88 3.85
N MET A 61 -2.21 -11.13 3.17
CA MET A 61 -2.02 -9.68 3.01
C MET A 61 -1.98 -9.00 4.38
N GLU A 62 -1.00 -8.13 4.58
CA GLU A 62 -0.86 -7.35 5.81
C GLU A 62 -1.18 -5.88 5.51
N ILE A 63 -1.96 -5.25 6.38
CA ILE A 63 -2.21 -3.80 6.38
C ILE A 63 -1.65 -3.23 7.68
N ASN A 64 -0.70 -2.29 7.55
CA ASN A 64 -0.01 -1.68 8.69
C ASN A 64 -0.56 -0.29 9.05
N GLY A 65 -1.43 0.26 8.22
CA GLY A 65 -2.08 1.55 8.43
C GLY A 65 -1.88 2.55 7.30
N LEU A 66 -2.36 3.75 7.52
CA LEU A 66 -2.13 4.88 6.62
C LEU A 66 -0.79 5.55 6.95
N TYR A 67 -0.05 5.93 5.92
CA TYR A 67 1.21 6.67 6.11
C TYR A 67 0.93 8.14 6.42
N ASN A 68 -0.05 8.73 5.76
CA ASN A 68 -0.47 10.12 5.87
C ASN A 68 -1.97 10.20 6.21
N GLU A 69 -2.32 9.74 7.40
CA GLU A 69 -3.71 9.62 7.86
C GLU A 69 -4.51 10.94 7.87
N PHE A 70 -3.82 12.09 7.88
CA PHE A 70 -4.39 13.42 7.78
C PHE A 70 -4.23 14.04 6.39
N ALA A 71 -3.98 13.26 5.36
CA ALA A 71 -3.95 13.75 3.99
C ALA A 71 -5.22 14.54 3.66
N LEU A 72 -5.05 15.68 2.99
CA LEU A 72 -6.18 16.56 2.65
C LEU A 72 -7.09 15.90 1.60
N PRO A 73 -8.40 16.17 1.62
CA PRO A 73 -9.31 15.80 0.55
C PRO A 73 -8.76 16.20 -0.82
N GLY A 74 -8.93 15.34 -1.82
CA GLY A 74 -8.40 15.57 -3.17
C GLY A 74 -6.90 15.36 -3.37
N THR A 75 -6.16 14.95 -2.32
CA THR A 75 -4.74 14.59 -2.41
C THR A 75 -4.55 13.07 -2.42
N SER A 76 -3.29 12.62 -2.48
CA SER A 76 -2.98 11.20 -2.48
C SER A 76 -2.85 10.66 -1.07
N LEU A 77 -3.45 9.49 -0.83
CA LEU A 77 -3.36 8.72 0.40
C LEU A 77 -2.42 7.53 0.20
N GLN A 78 -1.54 7.28 1.16
CA GLN A 78 -0.64 6.15 1.15
C GLN A 78 -1.01 5.11 2.21
N ILE A 79 -1.19 3.87 1.78
CA ILE A 79 -1.51 2.73 2.63
C ILE A 79 -0.28 1.84 2.71
N LYS A 80 0.15 1.51 3.93
CA LYS A 80 1.28 0.62 4.18
C LYS A 80 0.82 -0.79 4.45
N GLY A 81 1.57 -1.75 3.94
CA GLY A 81 1.30 -3.16 4.19
C GLY A 81 2.32 -4.08 3.54
N LYS A 82 1.89 -5.28 3.16
CA LYS A 82 2.69 -6.25 2.42
C LYS A 82 1.82 -7.06 1.45
N TYR A 83 2.46 -7.53 0.39
CA TYR A 83 1.90 -8.42 -0.63
C TYR A 83 0.82 -7.79 -1.52
N PHE A 84 0.78 -6.47 -1.64
CA PHE A 84 -0.23 -5.77 -2.43
C PHE A 84 -0.22 -6.17 -3.91
N LYS A 85 0.96 -6.34 -4.51
CA LYS A 85 1.07 -6.81 -5.90
C LYS A 85 0.57 -8.24 -6.07
N LEU A 86 0.87 -9.12 -5.11
CA LEU A 86 0.40 -10.49 -5.11
C LEU A 86 -1.13 -10.55 -5.14
N TYR A 87 -1.79 -9.69 -4.35
CA TYR A 87 -3.24 -9.58 -4.28
C TYR A 87 -3.86 -8.74 -5.41
N GLY A 88 -3.06 -8.31 -6.39
CA GLY A 88 -3.53 -7.72 -7.64
C GLY A 88 -4.04 -6.28 -7.54
N PHE A 89 -3.71 -5.53 -6.48
CA PHE A 89 -4.07 -4.12 -6.39
C PHE A 89 -3.54 -3.33 -7.58
N GLY A 90 -4.39 -2.50 -8.17
CA GLY A 90 -4.08 -1.74 -9.38
C GLY A 90 -4.16 -2.52 -10.69
N LYS A 91 -4.47 -3.84 -10.64
CA LYS A 91 -4.61 -4.70 -11.82
C LYS A 91 -5.97 -5.41 -11.87
N ASN A 92 -6.44 -5.93 -10.74
CA ASN A 92 -7.62 -6.79 -10.66
C ASN A 92 -8.80 -6.03 -10.04
N SER A 93 -9.98 -6.20 -10.60
CA SER A 93 -11.23 -5.62 -10.08
C SER A 93 -11.67 -6.21 -8.72
N SER A 94 -11.07 -7.33 -8.31
CA SER A 94 -11.30 -7.93 -6.99
C SER A 94 -10.54 -7.25 -5.86
N SER A 95 -9.59 -6.34 -6.16
CA SER A 95 -8.72 -5.67 -5.20
C SER A 95 -8.95 -4.17 -5.27
N VAL A 96 -9.70 -3.64 -4.32
CA VAL A 96 -10.19 -2.26 -4.37
C VAL A 96 -9.92 -1.53 -3.04
N ILE A 97 -9.90 -0.20 -3.14
CA ILE A 97 -9.89 0.70 -2.00
C ILE A 97 -11.16 1.52 -2.11
N LYS A 98 -11.92 1.62 -1.02
CA LYS A 98 -13.22 2.29 -0.99
C LYS A 98 -13.31 3.31 0.14
N PHE A 99 -14.11 4.33 -0.10
CA PHE A 99 -14.69 5.19 0.91
C PHE A 99 -16.22 5.13 0.77
N GLY A 100 -16.89 4.54 1.75
CA GLY A 100 -18.30 4.15 1.60
C GLY A 100 -18.47 3.23 0.40
N ASP A 101 -19.36 3.60 -0.52
CA ASP A 101 -19.60 2.88 -1.77
C ASP A 101 -18.72 3.37 -2.94
N THR A 102 -17.91 4.41 -2.71
CA THR A 102 -17.05 5.00 -3.75
C THR A 102 -15.70 4.29 -3.79
N GLU A 103 -15.36 3.72 -4.95
CA GLU A 103 -14.04 3.16 -5.21
C GLU A 103 -13.03 4.28 -5.48
N LEU A 104 -11.87 4.21 -4.85
CA LEU A 104 -10.79 5.17 -5.02
C LEU A 104 -9.89 4.76 -6.18
N GLU A 105 -9.48 5.75 -6.97
CA GLU A 105 -8.47 5.55 -8.01
C GLU A 105 -7.12 5.18 -7.39
N ILE A 106 -6.55 4.05 -7.81
CA ILE A 106 -5.21 3.62 -7.42
C ILE A 106 -4.20 4.24 -8.38
N GLU A 107 -3.39 5.16 -7.88
CA GLU A 107 -2.36 5.88 -8.65
C GLU A 107 -1.09 5.03 -8.83
N SER A 108 -0.71 4.29 -7.81
CA SER A 108 0.46 3.40 -7.87
C SER A 108 0.42 2.29 -6.83
N VAL A 109 1.10 1.17 -7.13
CA VAL A 109 1.23 0.02 -6.23
C VAL A 109 2.66 -0.49 -6.24
N THR A 110 3.20 -0.62 -5.04
CA THR A 110 4.37 -1.45 -4.75
C THR A 110 3.94 -2.66 -3.92
N ASP A 111 4.84 -3.57 -3.59
CA ASP A 111 4.49 -4.67 -2.70
C ASP A 111 4.14 -4.22 -1.27
N GLN A 112 4.61 -3.03 -0.88
CA GLN A 112 4.49 -2.52 0.49
C GLN A 112 3.64 -1.25 0.63
N VAL A 113 3.34 -0.56 -0.47
CA VAL A 113 2.62 0.72 -0.46
C VAL A 113 1.64 0.78 -1.62
N ILE A 114 0.40 1.14 -1.32
CA ILE A 114 -0.58 1.58 -2.29
C ILE A 114 -0.75 3.08 -2.16
N THR A 115 -0.73 3.80 -3.27
CA THR A 115 -1.11 5.22 -3.33
C THR A 115 -2.45 5.33 -4.06
N ALA A 116 -3.42 5.93 -3.39
CA ALA A 116 -4.77 6.12 -3.91
C ALA A 116 -5.18 7.59 -3.85
N LYS A 117 -6.01 8.02 -4.79
CA LYS A 117 -6.55 9.38 -4.86
C LYS A 117 -7.76 9.53 -3.95
N LEU A 118 -7.70 10.50 -3.03
CA LEU A 118 -8.86 10.85 -2.20
C LEU A 118 -9.86 11.71 -2.97
N PRO A 119 -11.17 11.52 -2.75
CA PRO A 119 -12.18 12.47 -3.23
C PRO A 119 -11.99 13.86 -2.63
N GLY A 120 -12.48 14.88 -3.34
CA GLY A 120 -12.41 16.27 -2.87
C GLY A 120 -13.37 16.61 -1.72
N ASP A 121 -14.33 15.72 -1.45
CA ASP A 121 -15.43 15.90 -0.48
C ASP A 121 -15.46 14.81 0.60
N ILE A 122 -14.38 14.07 0.81
CA ILE A 122 -14.32 13.06 1.86
C ILE A 122 -14.34 13.72 3.25
N PRO A 123 -15.30 13.37 4.12
CA PRO A 123 -15.42 13.98 5.45
C PRO A 123 -14.35 13.47 6.41
N ASP A 124 -14.06 14.28 7.43
CA ASP A 124 -13.26 13.85 8.57
C ASP A 124 -13.93 12.68 9.32
N ASN A 125 -13.16 11.95 10.10
CA ASN A 125 -13.59 10.76 10.86
C ASN A 125 -14.20 9.65 10.00
N SER A 126 -13.81 9.60 8.72
CA SER A 126 -14.22 8.56 7.79
C SER A 126 -13.42 7.28 7.96
N MET A 127 -13.89 6.21 7.32
CA MET A 127 -13.17 4.94 7.22
C MET A 127 -12.83 4.64 5.77
N ILE A 128 -11.57 4.36 5.52
CA ILE A 128 -11.10 3.82 4.24
C ILE A 128 -11.11 2.30 4.35
N VAL A 129 -11.69 1.63 3.37
CA VAL A 129 -11.75 0.18 3.30
C VAL A 129 -10.80 -0.32 2.22
N VAL A 130 -9.86 -1.19 2.61
CA VAL A 130 -9.01 -1.94 1.69
C VAL A 130 -9.57 -3.34 1.59
N GLU A 131 -9.99 -3.76 0.41
CA GLU A 131 -10.75 -4.98 0.21
C GLU A 131 -10.18 -5.82 -0.92
N TRP A 132 -10.11 -7.12 -0.70
CA TRP A 132 -9.87 -8.12 -1.72
C TRP A 132 -10.96 -9.19 -1.65
N ASN A 133 -11.57 -9.46 -2.80
CA ASN A 133 -12.60 -10.47 -3.00
C ASN A 133 -12.12 -11.46 -4.06
N GLY A 134 -11.43 -12.51 -3.64
CA GLY A 134 -11.04 -13.61 -4.53
C GLY A 134 -12.04 -14.75 -4.49
N THR A 135 -11.90 -15.69 -5.44
CA THR A 135 -12.75 -16.87 -5.54
C THR A 135 -12.65 -17.76 -4.30
N GLU A 136 -11.47 -17.83 -3.71
CA GLU A 136 -11.16 -18.72 -2.58
C GLU A 136 -11.08 -17.98 -1.23
N GLY A 137 -11.45 -16.69 -1.19
CA GLY A 137 -11.38 -15.92 0.03
C GLY A 137 -11.74 -14.47 -0.10
N HIS A 138 -11.82 -13.84 1.05
CA HIS A 138 -12.11 -12.42 1.20
C HIS A 138 -11.28 -11.86 2.34
N CYS A 139 -10.75 -10.67 2.17
CA CYS A 139 -10.25 -9.90 3.28
C CYS A 139 -10.64 -8.42 3.15
N SER A 140 -10.93 -7.82 4.28
CA SER A 140 -11.31 -6.41 4.38
C SER A 140 -10.66 -5.78 5.60
N TYR A 141 -10.06 -4.60 5.41
CA TYR A 141 -9.42 -3.82 6.44
C TYR A 141 -10.04 -2.42 6.46
N GLN A 142 -10.38 -1.94 7.64
CA GLN A 142 -10.86 -0.59 7.85
C GLN A 142 -9.75 0.27 8.44
N LEU A 143 -9.48 1.40 7.80
CA LEU A 143 -8.43 2.33 8.19
C LEU A 143 -9.05 3.68 8.53
N PRO A 144 -8.87 4.18 9.76
CA PRO A 144 -9.38 5.49 10.15
C PRO A 144 -8.66 6.59 9.36
N TYR A 145 -9.44 7.52 8.81
CA TYR A 145 -8.96 8.68 8.06
C TYR A 145 -9.40 9.96 8.76
N ARG A 146 -8.44 10.88 8.98
CA ARG A 146 -8.64 12.19 9.62
C ARG A 146 -9.48 12.11 10.89
N GLN A 147 -8.98 11.34 11.87
CA GLN A 147 -9.68 11.22 13.17
C GLN A 147 -9.51 12.50 13.99
N THR A 148 -10.21 13.56 13.59
CA THR A 148 -10.10 14.90 14.16
C THR A 148 -10.72 15.05 15.52
N ASP A 149 -11.64 14.16 15.92
CA ASP A 149 -12.23 14.15 17.27
C ASP A 149 -11.20 13.97 18.38
N ASN A 150 -10.04 13.35 18.04
CA ASN A 150 -8.93 13.15 18.94
C ASN A 150 -7.77 14.13 18.70
N LEU A 151 -7.91 15.05 17.74
CA LEU A 151 -6.85 16.00 17.42
C LEU A 151 -6.82 17.12 18.46
N VAL A 152 -5.77 17.13 19.25
CA VAL A 152 -5.57 18.16 20.30
C VAL A 152 -4.99 19.45 19.71
N TRP A 153 -4.17 19.31 18.66
CA TRP A 153 -3.45 20.43 18.08
C TRP A 153 -2.90 20.12 16.68
N ASP A 154 -3.09 21.04 15.74
CA ASP A 154 -2.58 20.93 14.37
C ASP A 154 -1.24 21.69 14.24
N LEU A 155 -0.14 20.93 14.18
CA LEU A 155 1.21 21.46 13.97
C LEU A 155 1.50 21.95 12.54
N ALA A 156 0.56 21.76 11.61
CA ALA A 156 0.71 22.27 10.25
C ALA A 156 0.51 23.78 10.16
N ASN A 157 -0.10 24.41 11.18
CA ASN A 157 -0.30 25.85 11.20
C ASN A 157 0.84 26.59 11.92
N PRO A 158 1.69 27.34 11.20
CA PRO A 158 2.82 28.05 11.81
C PRO A 158 2.45 29.06 12.90
N SER A 159 1.21 29.55 12.93
CA SER A 159 0.76 30.49 13.94
C SER A 159 0.53 29.84 15.30
N ASP A 160 0.44 28.52 15.37
CA ASP A 160 0.13 27.78 16.60
C ASP A 160 1.36 27.51 17.46
N TYR A 161 2.54 27.88 17.00
CA TYR A 161 3.77 27.72 17.75
C TYR A 161 4.67 28.95 17.71
N GLY A 162 5.39 29.14 18.78
CA GLY A 162 6.32 30.29 18.95
C GLY A 162 7.78 29.86 18.84
N THR A 163 8.61 30.81 18.46
CA THR A 163 10.06 30.63 18.43
C THR A 163 10.78 31.81 19.06
N TRP A 164 11.91 31.56 19.69
CA TRP A 164 12.82 32.54 20.18
C TRP A 164 14.27 32.12 19.94
N GLY A 165 15.05 33.02 19.29
CA GLY A 165 16.47 32.80 18.98
C GLY A 165 16.74 31.82 17.83
N GLY A 166 17.05 32.27 16.66
CA GLY A 166 17.79 31.64 15.56
C GLY A 166 17.50 30.19 15.23
N LYS A 167 16.24 29.81 15.01
CA LYS A 167 15.84 28.49 14.60
C LYS A 167 15.23 28.48 13.21
N ASP A 168 15.55 27.48 12.44
CA ASP A 168 14.96 27.26 11.14
C ASP A 168 13.76 26.33 11.27
N PHE A 169 12.66 26.68 10.63
CA PHE A 169 11.48 25.83 10.51
C PHE A 169 11.21 25.54 9.06
N ILE A 170 10.76 24.34 8.82
CA ILE A 170 10.19 23.93 7.56
C ILE A 170 8.86 23.28 7.89
N THR A 171 7.79 23.84 7.37
CA THR A 171 6.42 23.38 7.64
C THR A 171 5.74 22.75 6.43
N ASP A 172 6.37 22.82 5.26
CA ASP A 172 5.80 22.33 4.01
C ASP A 172 6.29 20.94 3.59
N GLY A 173 7.35 20.42 4.23
CA GLY A 173 7.89 19.11 3.89
C GLY A 173 8.40 19.00 2.44
N SER A 174 8.72 20.13 1.80
CA SER A 174 9.07 20.18 0.38
C SER A 174 10.52 19.86 0.08
N ASN A 175 11.38 19.74 1.09
CA ASN A 175 12.79 19.47 0.90
C ASN A 175 13.08 18.00 0.63
N THR A 176 13.99 17.74 -0.30
CA THR A 176 14.47 16.38 -0.57
C THR A 176 15.00 15.72 0.70
N GLY A 177 14.49 14.53 1.02
CA GLY A 177 14.83 13.80 2.23
C GLY A 177 14.02 14.18 3.48
N ASP A 178 13.07 15.10 3.37
CA ASP A 178 12.11 15.34 4.44
C ASP A 178 11.13 14.15 4.57
N PRO A 179 10.65 13.86 5.80
CA PRO A 179 9.60 12.87 5.97
C PRO A 179 8.30 13.32 5.29
N VAL A 180 7.47 12.36 4.91
CA VAL A 180 6.12 12.66 4.40
C VAL A 180 5.29 13.21 5.54
N ALA A 181 4.65 14.35 5.33
CA ALA A 181 3.73 14.95 6.31
C ALA A 181 2.46 14.09 6.47
N LEU A 182 1.90 14.04 7.66
CA LEU A 182 0.57 13.43 7.91
C LEU A 182 -0.55 14.23 7.24
N ALA A 183 -0.37 15.55 7.18
CA ALA A 183 -1.20 16.49 6.42
C ALA A 183 -0.28 17.53 5.79
N GLY A 184 -0.62 18.07 4.64
CA GLY A 184 0.07 19.08 3.83
C GLY A 184 1.46 19.57 4.25
N SER A 185 1.68 19.85 5.55
CA SER A 185 2.94 20.33 6.13
C SER A 185 3.21 19.71 7.51
N PHE A 186 4.38 19.98 8.05
CA PHE A 186 4.74 19.50 9.39
C PHE A 186 5.66 20.52 10.10
N PHE A 187 5.63 20.47 11.42
CA PHE A 187 6.55 21.24 12.23
C PHE A 187 7.93 20.59 12.25
N ARG A 188 8.93 21.31 11.78
CA ARG A 188 10.32 20.88 11.79
C ARG A 188 11.18 21.87 12.51
N VAL A 189 11.99 21.39 13.42
CA VAL A 189 13.00 22.18 14.10
C VAL A 189 14.38 21.70 13.65
N LYS A 190 15.14 22.58 12.99
CA LYS A 190 16.50 22.31 12.51
C LYS A 190 17.40 23.47 12.79
N GLY A 191 18.62 23.23 13.23
CA GLY A 191 19.63 24.25 13.41
C GLY A 191 20.49 24.05 14.67
N THR A 192 21.37 25.00 14.91
CA THR A 192 22.19 25.05 16.14
C THR A 192 21.53 25.96 17.15
N TYR A 193 21.21 25.44 18.30
CA TYR A 193 20.61 26.20 19.40
C TYR A 193 21.72 26.87 20.23
N LYS A 194 21.57 28.15 20.47
CA LYS A 194 22.38 28.86 21.46
C LYS A 194 21.74 28.65 22.85
N ALA A 195 22.53 28.83 23.88
CA ALA A 195 22.01 28.96 25.24
C ALA A 195 20.87 29.99 25.27
N TRP A 196 19.82 29.73 26.02
CA TRP A 196 18.62 30.56 26.14
C TRP A 196 17.70 30.62 24.91
N SER A 197 17.96 29.81 23.88
CA SER A 197 17.04 29.64 22.76
C SER A 197 16.00 28.58 23.07
N TYR A 198 14.75 28.78 22.64
CA TYR A 198 13.70 27.77 22.75
C TYR A 198 12.76 27.80 21.57
N THR A 199 12.11 26.68 21.35
CA THR A 199 10.90 26.55 20.53
C THR A 199 9.83 25.98 21.42
N GLY A 200 8.73 26.68 21.55
CA GLY A 200 7.67 26.32 22.47
C GLY A 200 6.38 25.94 21.75
N LEU A 201 5.64 25.05 22.36
CA LEU A 201 4.25 24.80 22.02
C LEU A 201 3.35 25.91 22.57
N PRO A 202 2.17 26.16 21.99
CA PRO A 202 1.22 27.11 22.53
C PRO A 202 0.90 26.83 24.00
N SER A 203 0.65 27.91 24.75
CA SER A 203 0.25 27.78 26.16
C SER A 203 -1.07 27.03 26.28
N GLY A 204 -1.09 26.03 27.13
CA GLY A 204 -2.26 25.15 27.30
C GLY A 204 -2.29 23.94 26.40
N SER A 205 -1.27 23.71 25.57
CA SER A 205 -1.13 22.48 24.80
C SER A 205 -0.97 21.28 25.73
N ILE A 206 -1.71 20.23 25.49
CA ILE A 206 -1.57 18.93 26.14
C ILE A 206 -0.93 18.00 25.11
N ILE A 207 0.17 17.38 25.48
CA ILE A 207 0.84 16.38 24.65
C ILE A 207 0.38 15.01 25.09
#